data_7fee1195ee2936fe8f1761b17c8b13d7
#
_entry.id   7fee1195ee2936fe8f1761b17c8b13d7
#
_cell.length_a   1.000
_cell.length_b   1.000
_cell.length_c   1.000
_cell.angle_alpha   90.00
_cell.angle_beta   90.00
_cell.angle_gamma   90.00
#
_symmetry.space_group_name_H-M   'P 1'
#
loop_
_entity.id
_entity.type
_entity.pdbx_description
1 polymer ?
#
loop_
_entity_poly.entity_id
_entity_poly.type
_entity_poly.pdbx_seq_one_letter_code
_entity_poly.pdbx_strand_id
1 'polypeptide(L)'
;MPPFLPAAAAVLSLCAGGWQVAGDGGIPGARVGWRCTITGVRAYVGVTDNSWYRFLADRPGVTEVNFWQPSGAREFHVLDPGEPFFFKTHYPHNRLVGGGFFSDSARLRVSEAWEFFGEANGVASIKEMRARIGRYRRAPIGPGEDPVIGCLFVRDVRFFPADAIADPPPQFARNIVQGKSYDLADPAVAGYFADVLQLTLGAAVELDFSRPWHRSGPVFGDPRLAPYRLGQQSFKAVVLDSYHRRCAISGTHIPPVLQAAHIRPVTRGGEHRLDNGLLLRSDVHTLFDRGYLGVDPRHRLLVSPRLRADFSNGDQFYAKAGQVIDLPARRTDRPGREFLEWHLDEVFLQAAAT
;
A
#
# COMPACT_ATOMS: atom_id res chain seq x y z
N MET A 1 -29.11 -1.09 -31.29
CA MET A 1 -27.64 -1.03 -31.43
C MET A 1 -27.19 0.40 -31.16
N PRO A 2 -26.58 0.73 -29.99
CA PRO A 2 -25.88 1.98 -29.83
C PRO A 2 -24.43 1.83 -30.29
N PRO A 3 -23.80 2.89 -30.81
CA PRO A 3 -22.49 2.82 -31.44
C PRO A 3 -21.36 2.64 -30.40
N PHE A 4 -20.41 1.80 -30.74
CA PHE A 4 -19.15 1.63 -30.05
C PHE A 4 -18.43 2.98 -29.92
N LEU A 5 -18.16 3.44 -28.70
CA LEU A 5 -17.23 4.53 -28.43
C LEU A 5 -15.80 3.94 -28.47
N PRO A 6 -14.87 4.59 -29.17
CA PRO A 6 -13.51 4.08 -29.31
C PRO A 6 -12.72 4.21 -28.01
N ALA A 7 -11.80 3.27 -27.75
CA ALA A 7 -10.92 3.13 -26.61
C ALA A 7 -10.11 4.40 -26.21
N ALA A 8 -10.10 5.43 -27.02
CA ALA A 8 -9.50 6.73 -26.72
C ALA A 8 -10.18 7.49 -25.58
N ALA A 9 -11.42 7.15 -25.20
CA ALA A 9 -12.14 7.82 -24.12
C ALA A 9 -11.61 7.40 -22.71
N ALA A 10 -11.06 6.19 -22.58
CA ALA A 10 -10.55 5.68 -21.29
C ALA A 10 -9.21 6.35 -20.89
N VAL A 11 -8.40 6.79 -21.87
CA VAL A 11 -7.13 7.50 -21.62
C VAL A 11 -7.36 8.97 -21.20
N LEU A 12 -8.51 9.54 -21.56
CA LEU A 12 -8.86 10.94 -21.25
C LEU A 12 -9.14 11.18 -19.75
N SER A 13 -9.37 10.16 -18.98
CA SER A 13 -9.73 10.26 -17.56
C SER A 13 -8.55 10.29 -16.59
N LEU A 14 -7.33 10.06 -17.04
CA LEU A 14 -6.10 10.19 -16.25
C LEU A 14 -5.63 11.65 -16.10
N CYS A 15 -6.32 12.62 -16.68
CA CYS A 15 -5.89 14.02 -16.78
C CYS A 15 -6.64 14.94 -15.80
N ALA A 16 -6.59 14.68 -14.50
CA ALA A 16 -7.11 15.61 -13.47
C ALA A 16 -6.04 16.61 -12.99
N GLY A 17 -5.29 17.19 -13.91
CA GLY A 17 -4.37 18.32 -13.65
C GLY A 17 -4.55 19.38 -14.73
N GLY A 18 -5.41 20.42 -14.47
CA GLY A 18 -5.46 21.70 -15.16
C GLY A 18 -5.77 21.66 -16.66
N TRP A 19 -7.02 21.94 -17.00
CA TRP A 19 -7.43 22.23 -18.36
C TRP A 19 -6.90 23.62 -18.77
N GLN A 20 -5.92 23.67 -19.66
CA GLN A 20 -5.66 24.89 -20.43
C GLN A 20 -6.26 24.72 -21.82
N VAL A 21 -7.28 25.50 -22.08
CA VAL A 21 -7.84 25.68 -23.41
C VAL A 21 -6.94 26.66 -24.16
N ALA A 22 -6.10 26.18 -25.07
CA ALA A 22 -5.49 27.06 -26.06
C ALA A 22 -6.53 27.38 -27.13
N GLY A 23 -7.19 28.53 -26.97
CA GLY A 23 -8.08 29.07 -27.98
C GLY A 23 -7.28 29.81 -29.04
N ASP A 24 -7.33 29.31 -30.29
CA ASP A 24 -7.09 30.13 -31.44
C ASP A 24 -8.18 29.89 -32.48
N GLY A 25 -8.63 31.00 -33.05
CA GLY A 25 -9.86 31.15 -33.79
C GLY A 25 -9.99 30.34 -35.07
N GLY A 26 -11.19 29.84 -35.24
CA GLY A 26 -11.92 29.64 -36.45
C GLY A 26 -11.31 28.97 -37.65
N ILE A 27 -11.65 27.66 -37.87
CA ILE A 27 -11.99 27.07 -39.18
C ILE A 27 -12.91 25.87 -38.93
N PRO A 28 -14.08 25.69 -39.58
CA PRO A 28 -14.94 24.51 -39.43
C PRO A 28 -14.34 23.34 -40.22
N GLY A 29 -13.97 22.28 -39.49
CA GLY A 29 -13.50 21.03 -40.12
C GLY A 29 -12.20 20.44 -39.56
N ALA A 30 -11.52 21.11 -38.62
CA ALA A 30 -10.32 20.57 -38.00
C ALA A 30 -10.67 19.55 -36.91
N ARG A 31 -10.19 18.30 -37.07
CA ARG A 31 -10.20 17.31 -36.00
C ARG A 31 -9.44 17.90 -34.80
N VAL A 32 -10.14 18.22 -33.74
CA VAL A 32 -9.53 18.63 -32.48
C VAL A 32 -8.81 17.39 -31.92
N GLY A 33 -7.52 17.34 -32.12
CA GLY A 33 -6.64 16.34 -31.49
C GLY A 33 -6.47 16.69 -30.03
N TRP A 34 -7.22 16.04 -29.16
CA TRP A 34 -7.04 16.15 -27.73
C TRP A 34 -5.69 15.52 -27.36
N ARG A 35 -4.72 16.32 -26.95
CA ARG A 35 -3.52 15.84 -26.28
C ARG A 35 -3.78 15.86 -24.79
N CYS A 36 -4.04 14.69 -24.23
CA CYS A 36 -3.99 14.51 -22.78
C CYS A 36 -2.52 14.40 -22.35
N THR A 37 -2.04 15.36 -21.62
CA THR A 37 -0.70 15.30 -21.01
C THR A 37 -0.87 14.76 -19.59
N ILE A 38 -0.57 13.49 -19.40
CA ILE A 38 -0.47 12.88 -18.07
C ILE A 38 0.86 13.38 -17.49
N THR A 39 0.84 14.44 -16.68
CA THR A 39 2.04 14.94 -16.02
C THR A 39 2.16 14.31 -14.63
N GLY A 40 3.31 13.69 -14.36
CA GLY A 40 3.69 13.26 -13.03
C GLY A 40 3.30 11.83 -12.62
N VAL A 41 2.64 11.03 -13.47
CA VAL A 41 2.37 9.62 -13.18
C VAL A 41 3.52 8.76 -13.67
N ARG A 42 4.09 7.97 -12.78
CA ARG A 42 5.19 7.04 -13.07
C ARG A 42 4.68 5.61 -13.07
N ALA A 43 5.38 4.74 -13.77
CA ALA A 43 5.26 3.31 -13.63
C ALA A 43 6.62 2.71 -13.27
N TYR A 44 6.63 1.62 -12.56
CA TYR A 44 7.85 0.84 -12.30
C TYR A 44 7.70 -0.58 -12.84
N VAL A 45 8.71 -1.04 -13.53
CA VAL A 45 8.79 -2.41 -14.05
C VAL A 45 9.86 -3.14 -13.24
N GLY A 46 9.42 -3.96 -12.30
CA GLY A 46 10.28 -4.78 -11.44
C GLY A 46 10.64 -6.10 -12.12
N VAL A 47 11.91 -6.46 -12.04
CA VAL A 47 12.41 -7.74 -12.59
C VAL A 47 12.28 -8.83 -11.55
N THR A 48 11.60 -9.94 -11.91
CA THR A 48 11.35 -11.08 -11.03
C THR A 48 11.72 -12.41 -11.65
N ASP A 49 11.80 -13.44 -10.80
CA ASP A 49 12.01 -14.82 -11.26
C ASP A 49 10.76 -15.37 -11.95
N ASN A 50 10.97 -16.16 -13.00
CA ASN A 50 9.87 -16.89 -13.65
C ASN A 50 9.18 -17.87 -12.69
N SER A 51 9.90 -18.43 -11.72
CA SER A 51 9.34 -19.29 -10.68
C SER A 51 8.45 -18.52 -9.68
N TRP A 52 8.81 -17.27 -9.33
CA TRP A 52 7.99 -16.39 -8.51
C TRP A 52 6.68 -16.07 -9.23
N TYR A 53 6.77 -15.68 -10.50
CA TYR A 53 5.60 -15.41 -11.34
C TYR A 53 4.67 -16.61 -11.43
N ARG A 54 5.17 -17.78 -11.86
CA ARG A 54 4.35 -19.00 -12.03
C ARG A 54 3.70 -19.40 -10.72
N PHE A 55 4.46 -19.37 -9.62
CA PHE A 55 3.94 -19.71 -8.31
C PHE A 55 2.72 -18.87 -7.92
N LEU A 56 2.74 -17.58 -8.18
CA LEU A 56 1.64 -16.67 -7.84
C LEU A 56 0.51 -16.72 -8.88
N ALA A 57 0.83 -16.83 -10.17
CA ALA A 57 -0.16 -16.89 -11.24
C ALA A 57 -1.05 -18.14 -11.16
N ASP A 58 -0.52 -19.25 -10.64
CA ASP A 58 -1.27 -20.49 -10.42
C ASP A 58 -2.21 -20.45 -9.19
N ARG A 59 -2.25 -19.32 -8.46
CA ARG A 59 -3.05 -19.16 -7.24
C ARG A 59 -4.20 -18.20 -7.45
N PRO A 60 -5.44 -18.70 -7.51
CA PRO A 60 -6.61 -17.83 -7.62
C PRO A 60 -6.77 -17.00 -6.32
N GLY A 61 -7.16 -15.74 -6.47
CA GLY A 61 -7.49 -14.86 -5.34
C GLY A 61 -6.30 -14.13 -4.70
N VAL A 62 -5.10 -14.21 -5.27
CA VAL A 62 -3.98 -13.36 -4.85
C VAL A 62 -4.25 -11.93 -5.33
N THR A 63 -4.61 -11.05 -4.40
CA THR A 63 -4.89 -9.64 -4.66
C THR A 63 -3.78 -8.71 -4.21
N GLU A 64 -2.86 -9.21 -3.36
CA GLU A 64 -1.76 -8.45 -2.79
C GLU A 64 -0.51 -9.31 -2.74
N VAL A 65 0.63 -8.77 -3.14
CA VAL A 65 1.92 -9.48 -3.08
C VAL A 65 3.00 -8.61 -2.44
N ASN A 66 3.97 -9.29 -1.83
CA ASN A 66 5.24 -8.70 -1.44
C ASN A 66 6.29 -8.95 -2.53
N PHE A 67 6.65 -7.90 -3.24
CA PHE A 67 7.78 -7.91 -4.17
C PHE A 67 9.05 -7.58 -3.40
N TRP A 68 9.67 -8.60 -2.80
CA TRP A 68 10.81 -8.40 -1.92
C TRP A 68 12.13 -8.22 -2.67
N GLN A 69 13.00 -7.44 -2.06
CA GLN A 69 14.39 -7.20 -2.48
C GLN A 69 15.35 -7.83 -1.46
N PRO A 70 16.41 -8.52 -1.89
CA PRO A 70 17.29 -9.26 -0.96
C PRO A 70 17.98 -8.36 0.06
N SER A 71 18.13 -7.07 -0.22
CA SER A 71 18.75 -6.08 0.64
C SER A 71 17.73 -5.04 1.10
N GLY A 72 17.64 -4.80 2.42
CA GLY A 72 16.89 -3.69 3.00
C GLY A 72 17.68 -2.39 3.12
N ALA A 73 18.80 -2.25 2.40
CA ALA A 73 19.71 -1.11 2.57
C ALA A 73 19.17 0.21 1.98
N ARG A 74 18.25 0.15 1.02
CA ARG A 74 17.68 1.34 0.37
C ARG A 74 16.18 1.38 0.55
N GLU A 75 15.66 2.55 0.89
CA GLU A 75 14.23 2.84 0.81
C GLU A 75 13.81 3.02 -0.65
N PHE A 76 12.59 2.63 -0.95
CA PHE A 76 12.03 2.76 -2.28
C PHE A 76 11.19 4.04 -2.36
N HIS A 77 11.68 5.02 -3.11
CA HIS A 77 11.02 6.32 -3.32
C HIS A 77 10.72 6.58 -4.79
N VAL A 78 10.64 5.52 -5.60
CA VAL A 78 10.49 5.63 -7.05
C VAL A 78 9.05 5.88 -7.46
N LEU A 79 8.10 5.30 -6.74
CA LEU A 79 6.67 5.43 -6.96
C LEU A 79 6.00 6.07 -5.76
N ASP A 80 4.96 6.83 -6.05
CA ASP A 80 3.98 7.22 -5.06
C ASP A 80 2.90 6.12 -4.93
N PRO A 81 2.28 5.95 -3.75
CA PRO A 81 1.22 4.99 -3.56
C PRO A 81 0.10 5.13 -4.61
N GLY A 82 -0.29 3.99 -5.20
CA GLY A 82 -1.28 3.90 -6.27
C GLY A 82 -0.72 3.98 -7.68
N GLU A 83 0.55 4.31 -7.86
CA GLU A 83 1.17 4.27 -9.17
C GLU A 83 1.36 2.83 -9.67
N PRO A 84 1.32 2.58 -10.99
CA PRO A 84 1.42 1.24 -11.57
C PRO A 84 2.76 0.57 -11.30
N PHE A 85 2.69 -0.70 -10.91
CA PHE A 85 3.84 -1.59 -10.74
C PHE A 85 3.67 -2.83 -11.60
N PHE A 86 4.61 -3.10 -12.50
CA PHE A 86 4.54 -4.25 -13.42
C PHE A 86 5.63 -5.27 -13.11
N PHE A 87 5.32 -6.54 -13.40
CA PHE A 87 6.22 -7.66 -13.19
C PHE A 87 6.80 -8.12 -14.52
N LYS A 88 8.13 -8.14 -14.60
CA LYS A 88 8.87 -8.61 -15.76
C LYS A 88 9.81 -9.73 -15.38
N THR A 89 9.78 -10.85 -16.11
CA THR A 89 10.67 -12.00 -15.86
C THR A 89 12.09 -11.75 -16.33
N HIS A 90 13.06 -12.40 -15.69
CA HIS A 90 14.46 -12.42 -16.12
C HIS A 90 14.62 -13.03 -17.52
N TYR A 91 15.74 -12.71 -18.17
CA TYR A 91 16.21 -13.45 -19.33
C TYR A 91 16.44 -14.94 -18.95
N PRO A 92 16.15 -15.96 -19.80
CA PRO A 92 15.77 -15.82 -21.22
C PRO A 92 14.30 -15.52 -21.48
N HIS A 93 13.39 -15.68 -20.51
CA HIS A 93 11.95 -15.47 -20.73
C HIS A 93 11.67 -14.03 -21.13
N ASN A 94 12.18 -13.06 -20.36
CA ASN A 94 12.17 -11.64 -20.70
C ASN A 94 10.79 -11.13 -21.14
N ARG A 95 9.73 -11.38 -20.34
CA ARG A 95 8.34 -11.03 -20.64
C ARG A 95 7.73 -10.22 -19.53
N LEU A 96 6.83 -9.31 -19.90
CA LEU A 96 5.95 -8.64 -18.94
C LEU A 96 4.74 -9.54 -18.67
N VAL A 97 4.58 -9.98 -17.42
CA VAL A 97 3.71 -11.10 -17.05
C VAL A 97 2.55 -10.71 -16.17
N GLY A 98 2.47 -9.45 -15.75
CA GLY A 98 1.41 -8.97 -14.87
C GLY A 98 1.74 -7.63 -14.28
N GLY A 99 0.84 -7.13 -13.45
CA GLY A 99 1.01 -5.86 -12.75
C GLY A 99 -0.01 -5.68 -11.63
N GLY A 100 0.05 -4.53 -11.02
CA GLY A 100 -0.84 -4.05 -9.98
C GLY A 100 -0.49 -2.61 -9.65
N PHE A 101 -0.84 -2.17 -8.46
CA PHE A 101 -0.60 -0.82 -8.00
C PHE A 101 0.29 -0.83 -6.76
N PHE A 102 1.33 -0.01 -6.80
CA PHE A 102 2.22 0.14 -5.64
C PHE A 102 1.41 0.62 -4.43
N SER A 103 1.58 -0.08 -3.34
CA SER A 103 0.93 0.25 -2.08
C SER A 103 1.81 1.09 -1.18
N ASP A 104 2.90 0.52 -0.76
CA ASP A 104 3.88 1.13 0.12
C ASP A 104 5.12 0.24 0.15
N SER A 105 6.12 0.64 0.91
CA SER A 105 7.32 -0.16 1.15
C SER A 105 7.65 -0.19 2.64
N ALA A 106 8.25 -1.30 3.06
CA ALA A 106 8.73 -1.46 4.44
C ALA A 106 10.03 -2.25 4.46
N ARG A 107 10.75 -2.14 5.57
CA ARG A 107 11.94 -2.93 5.86
C ARG A 107 11.57 -3.99 6.89
N LEU A 108 11.41 -5.22 6.44
CA LEU A 108 10.98 -6.34 7.28
C LEU A 108 12.10 -7.36 7.45
N ARG A 109 12.09 -8.05 8.60
CA ARG A 109 12.83 -9.30 8.72
C ARG A 109 12.20 -10.37 7.83
N VAL A 110 12.95 -11.36 7.42
CA VAL A 110 12.41 -12.45 6.57
C VAL A 110 11.26 -13.16 7.29
N SER A 111 11.34 -13.37 8.60
CA SER A 111 10.26 -13.96 9.40
C SER A 111 8.99 -13.09 9.41
N GLU A 112 9.14 -11.77 9.58
CA GLU A 112 8.02 -10.80 9.56
C GLU A 112 7.36 -10.76 8.17
N ALA A 113 8.16 -10.72 7.10
CA ALA A 113 7.65 -10.74 5.72
C ALA A 113 6.87 -12.03 5.43
N TRP A 114 7.34 -13.17 5.97
CA TRP A 114 6.63 -14.43 5.86
C TRP A 114 5.35 -14.45 6.69
N GLU A 115 5.37 -13.95 7.92
CA GLU A 115 4.20 -13.88 8.80
C GLU A 115 3.07 -13.06 8.18
N PHE A 116 3.38 -11.92 7.55
CA PHE A 116 2.36 -11.06 6.96
C PHE A 116 1.87 -11.54 5.60
N PHE A 117 2.76 -12.03 4.74
CA PHE A 117 2.44 -12.31 3.35
C PHE A 117 2.40 -13.80 3.00
N GLY A 118 2.97 -14.69 3.83
CA GLY A 118 2.97 -16.13 3.56
C GLY A 118 3.37 -16.45 2.12
N GLU A 119 2.52 -17.16 1.40
CA GLU A 119 2.72 -17.51 0.00
C GLU A 119 2.69 -16.32 -0.97
N ALA A 120 2.12 -15.18 -0.58
CA ALA A 120 2.15 -13.96 -1.37
C ALA A 120 3.56 -13.33 -1.48
N ASN A 121 4.57 -13.93 -0.83
CA ASN A 121 5.98 -13.70 -1.12
C ASN A 121 6.48 -14.43 -2.40
N GLY A 122 5.62 -15.20 -3.07
CA GLY A 122 5.94 -15.93 -4.30
C GLY A 122 6.73 -17.22 -4.09
N VAL A 123 6.61 -17.82 -2.91
CA VAL A 123 7.27 -19.07 -2.51
C VAL A 123 6.36 -19.92 -1.62
N ALA A 124 6.59 -21.25 -1.57
CA ALA A 124 5.74 -22.17 -0.81
C ALA A 124 6.07 -22.22 0.69
N SER A 125 7.22 -21.74 1.12
CA SER A 125 7.64 -21.80 2.52
C SER A 125 8.70 -20.74 2.87
N ILE A 126 8.78 -20.40 4.16
CA ILE A 126 9.85 -19.54 4.68
C ILE A 126 11.24 -20.12 4.41
N LYS A 127 11.38 -21.46 4.41
CA LYS A 127 12.65 -22.13 4.09
C LYS A 127 13.08 -21.82 2.65
N GLU A 128 12.15 -21.89 1.71
CA GLU A 128 12.39 -21.54 0.31
C GLU A 128 12.69 -20.05 0.15
N MET A 129 11.95 -19.18 0.83
CA MET A 129 12.18 -17.74 0.84
C MET A 129 13.62 -17.43 1.30
N ARG A 130 14.06 -18.00 2.42
CA ARG A 130 15.42 -17.85 2.95
C ARG A 130 16.48 -18.33 1.94
N ALA A 131 16.24 -19.48 1.32
CA ALA A 131 17.16 -20.03 0.32
C ALA A 131 17.28 -19.10 -0.91
N ARG A 132 16.17 -18.55 -1.41
CA ARG A 132 16.17 -17.61 -2.55
C ARG A 132 16.88 -16.30 -2.20
N ILE A 133 16.58 -15.72 -1.04
CA ILE A 133 17.23 -14.49 -0.56
C ILE A 133 18.74 -14.71 -0.41
N GLY A 134 19.16 -15.83 0.21
CA GLY A 134 20.57 -16.19 0.37
C GLY A 134 21.31 -16.28 -0.97
N ARG A 135 20.68 -16.88 -2.00
CA ARG A 135 21.23 -16.95 -3.36
C ARG A 135 21.47 -15.57 -3.96
N TYR A 136 20.50 -14.65 -3.84
CA TYR A 136 20.64 -13.27 -4.33
C TYR A 136 21.66 -12.45 -3.55
N ARG A 137 21.80 -12.70 -2.26
CA ARG A 137 22.83 -12.08 -1.42
C ARG A 137 24.23 -12.66 -1.65
N ARG A 138 24.32 -13.78 -2.38
CA ARG A 138 25.54 -14.59 -2.53
C ARG A 138 26.11 -15.04 -1.19
N ALA A 139 25.27 -15.17 -0.17
CA ALA A 139 25.59 -15.63 1.16
C ALA A 139 24.39 -16.40 1.73
N PRO A 140 24.53 -17.67 2.11
CA PRO A 140 23.48 -18.43 2.77
C PRO A 140 23.04 -17.71 4.05
N ILE A 141 21.76 -17.78 4.36
CA ILE A 141 21.21 -17.30 5.64
C ILE A 141 21.34 -18.43 6.66
N GLY A 142 22.17 -18.24 7.67
CA GLY A 142 22.39 -19.22 8.74
C GLY A 142 21.10 -19.54 9.55
N PRO A 143 21.04 -20.69 10.24
CA PRO A 143 19.81 -21.13 10.94
C PRO A 143 19.25 -20.11 11.96
N GLY A 144 20.10 -19.37 12.64
CA GLY A 144 19.72 -18.35 13.63
C GLY A 144 19.63 -16.92 13.09
N GLU A 145 19.92 -16.71 11.81
CA GLU A 145 19.90 -15.39 11.20
C GLU A 145 18.50 -15.05 10.69
N ASP A 146 18.08 -13.79 10.87
CA ASP A 146 16.83 -13.27 10.35
C ASP A 146 17.07 -11.86 9.75
N PRO A 147 17.68 -11.83 8.54
CA PRO A 147 18.11 -10.58 7.97
C PRO A 147 16.93 -9.70 7.53
N VAL A 148 17.17 -8.39 7.56
CA VAL A 148 16.22 -7.40 7.03
C VAL A 148 16.30 -7.37 5.51
N ILE A 149 15.14 -7.34 4.87
CA ILE A 149 14.93 -7.23 3.43
C ILE A 149 14.08 -6.00 3.11
N GLY A 150 14.19 -5.49 1.89
CA GLY A 150 13.25 -4.49 1.36
C GLY A 150 11.99 -5.19 0.86
N CYS A 151 10.83 -4.65 1.19
CA CYS A 151 9.54 -5.16 0.77
C CYS A 151 8.78 -4.06 0.03
N LEU A 152 8.33 -4.36 -1.17
CA LEU A 152 7.48 -3.49 -1.97
C LEU A 152 6.11 -4.16 -2.06
N PHE A 153 5.08 -3.48 -1.58
CA PHE A 153 3.73 -4.04 -1.55
C PHE A 153 2.97 -3.60 -2.78
N VAL A 154 2.43 -4.57 -3.50
CA VAL A 154 1.65 -4.35 -4.71
C VAL A 154 0.27 -4.95 -4.51
N ARG A 155 -0.78 -4.15 -4.70
CA ARG A 155 -2.19 -4.54 -4.56
C ARG A 155 -2.88 -4.62 -5.92
N ASP A 156 -4.08 -5.17 -5.89
CA ASP A 156 -4.92 -5.37 -7.09
C ASP A 156 -4.14 -6.10 -8.19
N VAL A 157 -3.36 -7.10 -7.75
CA VAL A 157 -2.44 -7.84 -8.62
C VAL A 157 -3.22 -8.68 -9.62
N ARG A 158 -2.79 -8.59 -10.87
CA ARG A 158 -3.28 -9.43 -11.97
C ARG A 158 -2.12 -9.96 -12.77
N PHE A 159 -2.07 -11.26 -12.94
CA PHE A 159 -1.18 -11.90 -13.90
C PHE A 159 -1.89 -12.02 -15.25
N PHE A 160 -1.16 -11.77 -16.32
CA PHE A 160 -1.74 -11.77 -17.67
C PHE A 160 -1.98 -13.21 -18.14
N PRO A 161 -3.09 -13.46 -18.88
CA PRO A 161 -3.29 -14.72 -19.58
C PRO A 161 -2.13 -15.02 -20.54
N ALA A 162 -1.89 -16.28 -20.82
CA ALA A 162 -0.74 -16.71 -21.62
C ALA A 162 -0.64 -16.06 -23.03
N ASP A 163 -1.78 -15.78 -23.61
CA ASP A 163 -1.94 -15.10 -24.90
C ASP A 163 -1.77 -13.57 -24.84
N ALA A 164 -1.85 -13.00 -23.63
CA ALA A 164 -1.71 -11.57 -23.39
C ALA A 164 -0.38 -11.17 -22.71
N ILE A 165 0.53 -12.14 -22.50
CA ILE A 165 1.88 -11.86 -22.01
C ILE A 165 2.61 -10.98 -23.01
N ALA A 166 3.05 -9.80 -22.55
CA ALA A 166 3.62 -8.78 -23.43
C ALA A 166 5.16 -8.88 -23.55
N ASP A 167 5.70 -8.29 -24.61
CA ASP A 167 7.12 -8.04 -24.73
C ASP A 167 7.59 -7.02 -23.66
N PRO A 168 8.89 -6.97 -23.34
CA PRO A 168 9.40 -5.94 -22.43
C PRO A 168 9.07 -4.53 -22.93
N PRO A 169 8.88 -3.57 -22.00
CA PRO A 169 8.63 -2.20 -22.40
C PRO A 169 9.77 -1.65 -23.27
N PRO A 170 9.47 -0.67 -24.14
CA PRO A 170 10.49 0.04 -24.90
C PRO A 170 11.60 0.53 -23.98
N GLN A 171 12.84 0.57 -24.48
CA GLN A 171 14.00 1.05 -23.72
C GLN A 171 14.34 0.26 -22.44
N PHE A 172 13.81 -0.96 -22.25
CA PHE A 172 14.23 -1.84 -21.15
C PHE A 172 15.50 -2.62 -21.54
N ALA A 173 16.65 -2.12 -21.13
CA ALA A 173 17.93 -2.75 -21.47
C ALA A 173 18.10 -4.10 -20.76
N ARG A 174 18.77 -5.07 -21.44
CA ARG A 174 18.93 -6.44 -20.93
C ARG A 174 19.76 -6.55 -19.64
N ASN A 175 20.59 -5.54 -19.36
CA ASN A 175 21.44 -5.47 -18.16
C ASN A 175 20.71 -4.92 -16.93
N ILE A 176 19.45 -4.51 -17.05
CA ILE A 176 18.65 -4.08 -15.91
C ILE A 176 18.21 -5.31 -15.12
N VAL A 177 18.72 -5.44 -13.88
CA VAL A 177 18.52 -6.62 -13.02
C VAL A 177 17.50 -6.40 -11.90
N GLN A 178 17.19 -5.18 -11.53
CA GLN A 178 16.22 -4.87 -10.46
C GLN A 178 14.89 -4.33 -10.99
N GLY A 179 14.97 -3.35 -11.85
CA GLY A 179 13.81 -2.72 -12.46
C GLY A 179 14.12 -1.31 -12.98
N LYS A 180 13.13 -0.71 -13.63
CA LYS A 180 13.23 0.61 -14.24
C LYS A 180 11.92 1.37 -14.06
N SER A 181 12.02 2.65 -13.74
CA SER A 181 10.88 3.59 -13.76
C SER A 181 10.68 4.20 -15.13
N TYR A 182 9.43 4.54 -15.42
CA TYR A 182 9.00 5.21 -16.63
C TYR A 182 8.09 6.38 -16.28
N ASP A 183 8.24 7.47 -17.00
CA ASP A 183 7.27 8.55 -17.01
C ASP A 183 6.18 8.20 -18.04
N LEU A 184 4.95 8.05 -17.60
CA LEU A 184 3.83 7.70 -18.49
C LEU A 184 3.42 8.86 -19.42
N ALA A 185 3.92 10.07 -19.19
CA ALA A 185 3.77 11.18 -20.09
C ALA A 185 4.73 11.13 -21.29
N ASP A 186 5.78 10.28 -21.26
CA ASP A 186 6.70 10.11 -22.38
C ASP A 186 5.99 9.43 -23.57
N PRO A 187 5.83 10.13 -24.72
CA PRO A 187 5.16 9.58 -25.90
C PRO A 187 5.77 8.28 -26.42
N ALA A 188 7.05 8.05 -26.15
CA ALA A 188 7.77 6.85 -26.60
C ALA A 188 7.29 5.57 -25.90
N VAL A 189 6.64 5.68 -24.75
CA VAL A 189 6.21 4.54 -23.92
C VAL A 189 4.72 4.61 -23.56
N ALA A 190 4.07 5.76 -23.70
CA ALA A 190 2.68 5.98 -23.27
C ALA A 190 1.70 4.98 -23.88
N GLY A 191 1.79 4.68 -25.20
CA GLY A 191 0.93 3.71 -25.87
C GLY A 191 1.11 2.30 -25.31
N TYR A 192 2.34 1.86 -25.14
CA TYR A 192 2.65 0.56 -24.54
C TYR A 192 2.03 0.41 -23.13
N PHE A 193 2.22 1.40 -22.27
CA PHE A 193 1.68 1.32 -20.93
C PHE A 193 0.16 1.49 -20.87
N ALA A 194 -0.46 2.19 -21.81
CA ALA A 194 -1.91 2.23 -21.92
C ALA A 194 -2.49 0.83 -22.16
N ASP A 195 -1.92 0.07 -23.10
CA ASP A 195 -2.34 -1.30 -23.39
C ASP A 195 -2.13 -2.23 -22.20
N VAL A 196 -0.98 -2.16 -21.56
CA VAL A 196 -0.64 -3.00 -20.39
C VAL A 196 -1.50 -2.67 -19.18
N LEU A 197 -1.84 -1.39 -18.98
CA LEU A 197 -2.75 -0.97 -17.92
C LEU A 197 -4.15 -1.54 -18.14
N GLN A 198 -4.65 -1.58 -19.36
CA GLN A 198 -5.94 -2.22 -19.68
C GLN A 198 -5.94 -3.70 -19.29
N LEU A 199 -4.86 -4.43 -19.56
CA LEU A 199 -4.70 -5.83 -19.13
C LEU A 199 -4.68 -5.97 -17.60
N THR A 200 -4.01 -5.05 -16.92
CA THR A 200 -3.91 -5.05 -15.44
C THR A 200 -5.26 -4.76 -14.79
N LEU A 201 -6.03 -3.84 -15.35
CA LEU A 201 -7.34 -3.45 -14.84
C LEU A 201 -8.43 -4.48 -15.17
N GLY A 202 -8.32 -5.18 -16.28
CA GLY A 202 -9.29 -6.16 -16.77
C GLY A 202 -10.60 -5.52 -17.24
N ALA A 203 -11.30 -6.19 -18.13
CA ALA A 203 -12.56 -5.70 -18.74
C ALA A 203 -13.74 -5.55 -17.73
N ALA A 204 -13.59 -5.99 -16.49
CA ALA A 204 -14.66 -6.02 -15.49
C ALA A 204 -14.62 -4.87 -14.48
N VAL A 205 -13.63 -4.00 -14.54
CA VAL A 205 -13.53 -2.84 -13.64
C VAL A 205 -13.64 -1.59 -14.51
N GLU A 206 -14.85 -1.04 -14.61
CA GLU A 206 -15.00 0.38 -14.97
C GLU A 206 -14.35 1.19 -13.84
N LEU A 207 -13.06 1.40 -13.97
CA LEU A 207 -12.39 2.41 -13.17
C LEU A 207 -12.79 3.76 -13.73
N ASP A 208 -13.52 4.51 -12.94
CA ASP A 208 -13.76 5.93 -13.21
C ASP A 208 -12.45 6.70 -13.05
N PHE A 209 -11.66 6.72 -14.13
CA PHE A 209 -10.38 7.43 -14.18
C PHE A 209 -10.54 8.96 -14.21
N SER A 210 -11.77 9.49 -14.31
CA SER A 210 -12.01 10.93 -14.09
C SER A 210 -11.69 11.31 -12.65
N ARG A 211 -11.56 10.31 -11.78
CA ARG A 211 -11.27 10.48 -10.36
C ARG A 211 -10.32 9.38 -9.86
N PRO A 212 -9.07 9.32 -10.34
CA PRO A 212 -8.16 8.20 -10.09
C PRO A 212 -7.95 7.90 -8.59
N TRP A 213 -8.34 8.81 -7.72
CA TRP A 213 -8.10 8.74 -6.30
C TRP A 213 -9.36 9.00 -5.47
N HIS A 214 -10.54 8.79 -6.06
CA HIS A 214 -11.78 8.98 -5.35
C HIS A 214 -12.18 7.76 -4.52
N ARG A 215 -12.53 8.07 -3.32
CA ARG A 215 -13.11 7.23 -2.28
C ARG A 215 -14.37 6.53 -2.79
N SER A 216 -14.40 5.19 -2.85
CA SER A 216 -15.65 4.43 -2.84
C SER A 216 -16.16 4.37 -1.39
N GLY A 217 -16.98 5.32 -1.02
CA GLY A 217 -17.63 5.40 0.29
C GLY A 217 -18.83 6.35 0.21
N PRO A 218 -19.74 6.35 1.19
CA PRO A 218 -20.93 7.19 1.15
C PRO A 218 -20.55 8.66 0.97
N VAL A 219 -21.19 9.29 0.00
CA VAL A 219 -20.94 10.64 -0.45
C VAL A 219 -21.52 11.62 0.57
N PHE A 220 -20.69 12.16 1.46
CA PHE A 220 -20.96 13.44 2.11
C PHE A 220 -19.62 14.16 2.36
N GLY A 221 -19.38 15.26 1.66
CA GLY A 221 -18.25 16.15 1.82
C GLY A 221 -17.48 16.40 0.52
N ASP A 222 -16.82 17.57 0.45
CA ASP A 222 -15.98 17.99 -0.68
C ASP A 222 -14.99 16.89 -1.12
N PRO A 223 -14.71 16.78 -2.43
CA PRO A 223 -13.74 15.83 -2.95
C PRO A 223 -12.33 16.20 -2.48
N ARG A 224 -11.96 15.69 -1.32
CA ARG A 224 -10.55 15.64 -0.92
C ARG A 224 -9.90 14.47 -1.65
N LEU A 225 -8.68 14.66 -2.13
CA LEU A 225 -7.82 13.56 -2.60
C LEU A 225 -7.92 12.44 -1.57
N ALA A 226 -8.52 11.31 -1.94
CA ALA A 226 -8.73 10.22 -1.02
C ALA A 226 -7.36 9.69 -0.59
N PRO A 227 -7.09 9.61 0.70
CA PRO A 227 -5.88 8.99 1.17
C PRO A 227 -5.86 7.53 0.71
N TYR A 228 -4.71 7.15 0.32
CA TYR A 228 -4.33 5.88 -0.20
C TYR A 228 -4.69 4.71 0.74
N ARG A 229 -5.30 3.64 0.20
CA ARG A 229 -5.62 2.40 0.91
C ARG A 229 -4.51 1.39 0.76
N LEU A 230 -4.05 0.87 1.89
CA LEU A 230 -3.20 -0.32 1.95
C LEU A 230 -4.07 -1.59 1.86
N GLY A 231 -3.50 -2.71 1.41
CA GLY A 231 -4.09 -4.01 1.70
C GLY A 231 -3.93 -4.36 3.18
N GLN A 232 -4.59 -5.41 3.64
CA GLN A 232 -4.54 -5.78 5.06
C GLN A 232 -3.14 -6.18 5.52
N GLN A 233 -2.40 -6.91 4.68
CA GLN A 233 -1.04 -7.35 4.98
C GLN A 233 -0.06 -6.19 4.95
N SER A 234 -0.17 -5.33 3.93
CA SER A 234 0.62 -4.11 3.83
C SER A 234 0.38 -3.19 5.02
N PHE A 235 -0.88 -3.01 5.46
CA PHE A 235 -1.20 -2.19 6.63
C PHE A 235 -0.45 -2.66 7.87
N LYS A 236 -0.49 -3.98 8.17
CA LYS A 236 0.25 -4.53 9.31
C LYS A 236 1.75 -4.28 9.21
N ALA A 237 2.31 -4.53 8.02
CA ALA A 237 3.74 -4.38 7.77
C ALA A 237 4.21 -2.92 7.90
N VAL A 238 3.46 -2.00 7.31
CA VAL A 238 3.81 -0.56 7.32
C VAL A 238 3.65 0.03 8.71
N VAL A 239 2.58 -0.31 9.44
CA VAL A 239 2.41 0.12 10.84
C VAL A 239 3.54 -0.41 11.72
N LEU A 240 3.92 -1.70 11.59
CA LEU A 240 5.04 -2.26 12.34
C LEU A 240 6.34 -1.49 12.11
N ASP A 241 6.63 -1.18 10.84
CA ASP A 241 7.88 -0.50 10.46
C ASP A 241 7.88 0.97 10.88
N SER A 242 6.76 1.71 10.67
CA SER A 242 6.64 3.15 10.98
C SER A 242 6.77 3.47 12.46
N TYR A 243 6.36 2.54 13.33
CA TYR A 243 6.54 2.63 14.78
C TYR A 243 7.84 1.98 15.29
N HIS A 244 8.76 1.63 14.37
CA HIS A 244 10.06 1.02 14.71
C HIS A 244 9.92 -0.20 15.63
N ARG A 245 8.88 -1.02 15.43
CA ARG A 245 8.56 -2.20 16.24
C ARG A 245 8.40 -1.90 17.73
N ARG A 246 7.84 -0.73 18.06
CA ARG A 246 7.62 -0.28 19.44
C ARG A 246 6.15 0.07 19.65
N CYS A 247 5.57 -0.44 20.73
CA CYS A 247 4.19 -0.09 21.12
C CYS A 247 4.07 1.41 21.38
N ALA A 248 3.12 2.08 20.73
CA ALA A 248 2.91 3.52 20.82
C ALA A 248 2.62 4.01 22.25
N ILE A 249 2.01 3.19 23.10
CA ILE A 249 1.60 3.56 24.46
C ILE A 249 2.56 3.00 25.52
N SER A 250 2.88 1.71 25.46
CA SER A 250 3.71 1.08 26.50
C SER A 250 5.21 1.24 26.24
N GLY A 251 5.63 1.50 25.00
CA GLY A 251 7.02 1.52 24.58
C GLY A 251 7.65 0.13 24.45
N THR A 252 6.87 -0.95 24.61
CA THR A 252 7.35 -2.34 24.49
C THR A 252 7.91 -2.62 23.12
N HIS A 253 9.10 -3.21 23.04
CA HIS A 253 9.78 -3.62 21.80
C HIS A 253 9.92 -5.15 21.74
N ILE A 254 8.80 -5.85 21.67
CA ILE A 254 8.71 -7.32 21.58
C ILE A 254 7.77 -7.64 20.41
N PRO A 255 8.28 -7.79 19.17
CA PRO A 255 7.43 -7.92 17.98
C PRO A 255 6.31 -8.97 18.06
N PRO A 256 6.52 -10.18 18.64
CA PRO A 256 5.46 -11.19 18.72
C PRO A 256 4.20 -10.79 19.48
N VAL A 257 4.25 -9.77 20.34
CA VAL A 257 3.08 -9.27 21.09
C VAL A 257 2.57 -7.93 20.54
N LEU A 258 3.14 -7.43 19.46
CA LEU A 258 2.72 -6.17 18.85
C LEU A 258 1.68 -6.43 17.75
N GLN A 259 0.67 -5.59 17.72
CA GLN A 259 -0.42 -5.67 16.76
C GLN A 259 -0.67 -4.30 16.12
N ALA A 260 -0.92 -4.31 14.83
CA ALA A 260 -1.39 -3.11 14.13
C ALA A 260 -2.90 -2.96 14.40
N ALA A 261 -3.23 -1.99 15.23
CA ALA A 261 -4.59 -1.63 15.60
C ALA A 261 -5.16 -0.57 14.65
N HIS A 262 -6.39 -0.74 14.19
CA HIS A 262 -7.12 0.36 13.54
C HIS A 262 -7.72 1.27 14.62
N ILE A 263 -7.56 2.58 14.46
CA ILE A 263 -8.21 3.55 15.35
C ILE A 263 -9.73 3.53 15.09
N ARG A 264 -10.11 3.55 13.80
CA ARG A 264 -11.48 3.32 13.35
C ARG A 264 -11.51 1.99 12.57
N PRO A 265 -12.24 0.97 13.04
CA PRO A 265 -12.30 -0.33 12.37
C PRO A 265 -12.86 -0.25 10.96
N VAL A 266 -12.38 -1.12 10.06
CA VAL A 266 -12.86 -1.19 8.66
C VAL A 266 -14.37 -1.47 8.61
N THR A 267 -14.88 -2.28 9.53
CA THR A 267 -16.33 -2.58 9.69
C THR A 267 -17.17 -1.37 10.07
N ARG A 268 -16.54 -0.33 10.60
CA ARG A 268 -17.16 0.95 10.98
C ARG A 268 -16.79 2.08 10.01
N GLY A 269 -16.42 1.76 8.77
CA GLY A 269 -16.04 2.71 7.73
C GLY A 269 -14.63 3.28 7.87
N GLY A 270 -13.77 2.64 8.67
CA GLY A 270 -12.33 2.87 8.65
C GLY A 270 -11.68 2.30 7.39
N GLU A 271 -10.45 2.68 7.15
CA GLU A 271 -9.67 2.25 6.00
C GLU A 271 -8.31 1.71 6.45
N HIS A 272 -7.69 0.86 5.63
CA HIS A 272 -6.29 0.44 5.82
C HIS A 272 -5.37 1.59 5.41
N ARG A 273 -5.28 2.60 6.26
CA ARG A 273 -4.43 3.79 6.12
C ARG A 273 -3.47 3.84 7.29
N LEU A 274 -2.25 4.29 7.06
CA LEU A 274 -1.24 4.38 8.11
C LEU A 274 -1.66 5.36 9.22
N ASP A 275 -2.28 6.48 8.87
CA ASP A 275 -2.81 7.45 9.81
C ASP A 275 -4.11 7.02 10.54
N ASN A 276 -4.67 5.85 10.15
CA ASN A 276 -5.71 5.12 10.90
C ASN A 276 -5.13 3.96 11.71
N GLY A 277 -3.82 3.94 11.93
CA GLY A 277 -3.09 2.85 12.54
C GLY A 277 -2.32 3.23 13.80
N LEU A 278 -2.33 2.35 14.78
CA LEU A 278 -1.46 2.37 15.96
C LEU A 278 -0.76 1.02 16.09
N LEU A 279 0.52 1.03 16.45
CA LEU A 279 1.17 -0.21 16.85
C LEU A 279 1.04 -0.37 18.37
N LEU A 280 0.31 -1.37 18.79
CA LEU A 280 -0.01 -1.60 20.20
C LEU A 280 0.40 -3.01 20.64
N ARG A 281 0.80 -3.16 21.91
CA ARG A 281 0.89 -4.46 22.55
C ARG A 281 -0.51 -5.06 22.69
N SER A 282 -0.65 -6.36 22.57
CA SER A 282 -1.95 -7.06 22.46
C SER A 282 -2.96 -6.74 23.57
N ASP A 283 -2.50 -6.62 24.82
CA ASP A 283 -3.34 -6.21 25.95
C ASP A 283 -3.73 -4.73 25.88
N VAL A 284 -2.80 -3.86 25.46
CA VAL A 284 -3.05 -2.43 25.24
C VAL A 284 -4.04 -2.23 24.09
N HIS A 285 -3.92 -3.02 23.03
CA HIS A 285 -4.87 -3.04 21.90
C HIS A 285 -6.28 -3.41 22.37
N THR A 286 -6.39 -4.46 23.18
CA THR A 286 -7.66 -4.86 23.78
C THR A 286 -8.30 -3.76 24.63
N LEU A 287 -7.51 -3.06 25.45
CA LEU A 287 -8.00 -1.95 26.26
C LEU A 287 -8.42 -0.73 25.41
N PHE A 288 -7.69 -0.47 24.33
CA PHE A 288 -8.02 0.58 23.35
C PHE A 288 -9.35 0.28 22.65
N ASP A 289 -9.51 -0.93 22.10
CA ASP A 289 -10.73 -1.34 21.41
C ASP A 289 -11.97 -1.35 22.34
N ARG A 290 -11.75 -1.57 23.63
CA ARG A 290 -12.82 -1.55 24.63
C ARG A 290 -13.05 -0.18 25.27
N GLY A 291 -12.33 0.85 24.83
CA GLY A 291 -12.51 2.23 25.27
C GLY A 291 -11.94 2.56 26.65
N TYR A 292 -11.16 1.66 27.28
CA TYR A 292 -10.46 1.97 28.53
C TYR A 292 -9.24 2.89 28.33
N LEU A 293 -8.68 2.86 27.12
CA LEU A 293 -7.62 3.75 26.66
C LEU A 293 -8.09 4.52 25.43
N GLY A 294 -7.66 5.76 25.30
CA GLY A 294 -7.91 6.60 24.14
C GLY A 294 -6.70 7.47 23.83
N VAL A 295 -6.71 8.13 22.70
CA VAL A 295 -5.69 9.11 22.30
C VAL A 295 -6.40 10.36 21.81
N ASP A 296 -6.04 11.53 22.35
CA ASP A 296 -6.62 12.79 21.94
C ASP A 296 -6.06 13.30 20.58
N PRO A 297 -6.67 14.29 19.93
CA PRO A 297 -6.18 14.88 18.69
C PRO A 297 -4.80 15.56 18.79
N ARG A 298 -4.25 15.73 20.00
CA ARG A 298 -2.87 16.17 20.26
C ARG A 298 -1.93 14.99 20.51
N HIS A 299 -2.40 13.77 20.21
CA HIS A 299 -1.68 12.51 20.42
C HIS A 299 -1.31 12.22 21.88
N ARG A 300 -2.13 12.64 22.84
CA ARG A 300 -1.93 12.36 24.26
C ARG A 300 -2.77 11.18 24.71
N LEU A 301 -2.17 10.32 25.53
CA LEU A 301 -2.88 9.19 26.12
C LEU A 301 -3.98 9.65 27.05
N LEU A 302 -5.19 9.16 26.82
CA LEU A 302 -6.31 9.27 27.74
C LEU A 302 -6.57 7.91 28.40
N VAL A 303 -6.84 7.92 29.69
CA VAL A 303 -7.16 6.72 30.46
C VAL A 303 -8.54 6.92 31.09
N SER A 304 -9.47 6.03 30.76
CA SER A 304 -10.82 6.09 31.29
C SER A 304 -10.83 5.85 32.81
N PRO A 305 -11.56 6.65 33.57
CA PRO A 305 -11.80 6.39 35.01
C PRO A 305 -12.41 5.00 35.27
N ARG A 306 -13.14 4.47 34.28
CA ARG A 306 -13.74 3.13 34.33
C ARG A 306 -12.71 2.03 34.47
N LEU A 307 -11.48 2.20 33.95
CA LEU A 307 -10.44 1.17 34.10
C LEU A 307 -10.15 0.85 35.57
N ARG A 308 -10.07 1.88 36.42
CA ARG A 308 -9.89 1.70 37.88
C ARG A 308 -11.18 1.25 38.56
N ALA A 309 -12.31 1.80 38.14
CA ALA A 309 -13.61 1.45 38.73
C ALA A 309 -13.99 -0.01 38.51
N ASP A 310 -13.76 -0.51 37.30
CA ASP A 310 -14.16 -1.86 36.88
C ASP A 310 -13.16 -2.94 37.37
N PHE A 311 -11.85 -2.61 37.49
CA PHE A 311 -10.81 -3.61 37.71
C PHE A 311 -9.89 -3.33 38.90
N SER A 312 -10.03 -2.19 39.57
CA SER A 312 -9.14 -1.75 40.69
C SER A 312 -7.66 -1.80 40.29
N ASN A 313 -7.33 -1.55 39.01
CA ASN A 313 -6.00 -1.70 38.46
C ASN A 313 -5.77 -0.65 37.34
N GLY A 314 -4.59 -0.64 36.74
CA GLY A 314 -4.26 0.23 35.59
C GLY A 314 -3.27 1.34 35.91
N ASP A 315 -2.60 1.31 37.07
CA ASP A 315 -1.68 2.37 37.54
C ASP A 315 -0.59 2.71 36.52
N GLN A 316 -0.09 1.70 35.80
CA GLN A 316 0.89 1.89 34.71
C GLN A 316 0.38 2.79 33.57
N PHE A 317 -0.92 2.83 33.34
CA PHE A 317 -1.53 3.68 32.31
C PHE A 317 -1.84 5.06 32.86
N TYR A 318 -2.33 5.16 34.11
CA TYR A 318 -2.58 6.44 34.75
C TYR A 318 -1.29 7.25 34.94
N ALA A 319 -0.16 6.59 35.21
CA ALA A 319 1.15 7.24 35.29
C ALA A 319 1.60 7.88 33.96
N LYS A 320 1.04 7.42 32.83
CA LYS A 320 1.31 7.96 31.50
C LYS A 320 0.20 8.85 30.94
N ALA A 321 -0.91 9.00 31.66
CA ALA A 321 -2.04 9.81 31.22
C ALA A 321 -1.60 11.25 30.90
N GLY A 322 -2.06 11.80 29.79
CA GLY A 322 -1.71 13.14 29.31
C GLY A 322 -0.34 13.24 28.62
N GLN A 323 0.49 12.20 28.65
CA GLN A 323 1.75 12.17 27.91
C GLN A 323 1.49 11.90 26.42
N VAL A 324 2.33 12.47 25.56
CA VAL A 324 2.29 12.17 24.12
C VAL A 324 2.75 10.74 23.89
N ILE A 325 2.01 9.96 23.11
CA ILE A 325 2.39 8.60 22.72
C ILE A 325 3.57 8.60 21.74
N ASP A 326 4.24 7.46 21.58
CA ASP A 326 5.24 7.32 20.50
C ASP A 326 4.55 7.48 19.14
N LEU A 327 5.17 8.24 18.23
CA LEU A 327 4.59 8.61 16.94
C LEU A 327 5.52 8.24 15.78
N PRO A 328 4.99 7.93 14.60
CA PRO A 328 5.77 7.86 13.37
C PRO A 328 6.57 9.14 13.12
N ALA A 329 7.76 8.97 12.54
CA ALA A 329 8.65 10.10 12.25
C ALA A 329 8.02 11.07 11.23
N ARG A 330 7.43 10.52 10.15
CA ARG A 330 6.76 11.33 9.12
C ARG A 330 5.43 11.85 9.67
N ARG A 331 5.17 13.14 9.48
CA ARG A 331 3.94 13.77 9.99
C ARG A 331 2.67 13.24 9.31
N THR A 332 2.77 12.85 8.03
CA THR A 332 1.68 12.27 7.24
C THR A 332 1.21 10.91 7.74
N ASP A 333 2.11 10.19 8.43
CA ASP A 333 1.88 8.83 8.89
C ASP A 333 1.32 8.78 10.33
N ARG A 334 1.27 9.94 10.99
CA ARG A 334 0.77 10.05 12.36
C ARG A 334 -0.74 9.90 12.41
N PRO A 335 -1.29 9.39 13.53
CA PRO A 335 -2.71 9.22 13.71
C PRO A 335 -3.53 10.44 13.30
N GLY A 336 -4.45 10.24 12.37
CA GLY A 336 -5.30 11.29 11.81
C GLY A 336 -6.32 11.78 12.84
N ARG A 337 -6.50 13.11 12.91
CA ARG A 337 -7.43 13.74 13.84
C ARG A 337 -8.84 13.17 13.73
N GLU A 338 -9.33 12.96 12.51
CA GLU A 338 -10.66 12.43 12.24
C GLU A 338 -10.92 11.06 12.86
N PHE A 339 -9.88 10.18 12.87
CA PHE A 339 -9.97 8.85 13.47
C PHE A 339 -9.90 8.89 14.98
N LEU A 340 -9.04 9.75 15.53
CA LEU A 340 -8.90 9.93 16.98
C LEU A 340 -10.19 10.50 17.58
N GLU A 341 -10.78 11.52 16.97
CA GLU A 341 -12.07 12.10 17.39
C GLU A 341 -13.17 11.03 17.31
N TRP A 342 -13.26 10.28 16.20
CA TRP A 342 -14.21 9.19 16.09
C TRP A 342 -14.08 8.16 17.22
N HIS A 343 -12.85 7.76 17.57
CA HIS A 343 -12.62 6.79 18.65
C HIS A 343 -13.05 7.34 20.01
N LEU A 344 -12.80 8.62 20.27
CA LEU A 344 -13.21 9.27 21.53
C LEU A 344 -14.73 9.40 21.65
N ASP A 345 -15.41 9.64 20.54
CA ASP A 345 -16.86 9.81 20.53
C ASP A 345 -17.63 8.47 20.56
N GLU A 346 -17.12 7.45 19.88
CA GLU A 346 -17.85 6.20 19.65
C GLU A 346 -17.38 5.03 20.54
N VAL A 347 -16.16 5.09 21.07
CA VAL A 347 -15.55 3.93 21.76
C VAL A 347 -15.10 4.28 23.18
N PHE A 348 -14.47 5.42 23.37
CA PHE A 348 -13.85 5.77 24.65
C PHE A 348 -14.89 5.90 25.78
N LEU A 349 -14.66 5.16 26.86
CA LEU A 349 -15.54 5.15 28.05
C LEU A 349 -15.31 6.40 28.90
N GLN A 350 -16.22 7.35 28.83
CA GLN A 350 -16.21 8.49 29.72
C GLN A 350 -16.65 8.09 31.14
N ALA A 351 -16.40 8.94 32.13
CA ALA A 351 -16.96 8.76 33.46
C ALA A 351 -18.49 8.66 33.35
N ALA A 352 -19.10 7.73 34.08
CA ALA A 352 -20.55 7.74 34.18
C ALA A 352 -20.99 9.14 34.66
N ALA A 353 -21.95 9.75 33.95
CA ALA A 353 -22.58 10.98 34.44
C ALA A 353 -23.20 10.65 35.80
N THR A 354 -22.66 11.24 36.86
CA THR A 354 -23.20 11.16 38.23
C THR A 354 -24.53 11.95 38.31
#